data_dd23f8f68c6301b84662c90e42e0f70b
#
_entry.id   dd23f8f68c6301b84662c90e42e0f70b
#
_cell.length_a   1.000
_cell.length_b   1.000
_cell.length_c   1.000
_cell.angle_alpha   90.00
_cell.angle_beta   90.00
_cell.angle_gamma   90.00
#
_symmetry.space_group_name_H-M   'P 1'
#
loop_
_entity.id
_entity.type
_entity.pdbx_description
1 polymer ?
#
loop_
_entity_poly.entity_id
_entity_poly.type
_entity_poly.pdbx_seq_one_letter_code
_entity_poly.pdbx_strand_id
1 'polypeptide(L)'
;MNLHTPKWAIKTIVPEEVYTDRQYFLDSFYEAALKARTRRTMSTVLLGQRRMGKTEIFKRVVNRLFFEQDHRDPDAVVPIYYSFPENVTDKWHFATKYVENFMRWYAAFRLRDTQLLSAETYERHKLIELISNHRGLSETFKTTPNLLKTILEQDVTLPEERAVWLPRRISDYDDSTIVVFLDEFQNTRLPQYHFDVVGYMQEAVESPTCPHFVTGSAMSILAREILGRGSLFGRFDSEPIEALTGYFGTELTSKVAKYYQVTLTEEIAPVVAERCGGNPFYITAIIRQAAKQKQALIDESTLNAMLAVDLSSGFIWNELSDQVNRWIERINDYGITKWILYLSALEEGDEIDIKRIQQQLKERDGQEVSIETIKEVLIKLSRGDLIDYKSFGGWFGKINDPILVDFLKVWGKIEVERQDRGMVRDDLRQEYTNLKLKISDLKGYLAEIYMAQILLNAQRQSLPGKYFHQENDIQVPYFTYVRLRERLGPGKDSEMDVHGGAGAEQWVAESKWRAGRKAGPKEIKILLDKAEIVRKDRNADIVRVWFFGHEGFTVEAKTLMKEQGVFWSTREDLDGLLDHVKLRRLPKL
;
A
#
# COMPACT_ATOMS: atom_id res chain seq x y z
N MET A 1 -29.92 30.33 6.20
CA MET A 1 -29.08 29.13 5.94
C MET A 1 -28.02 29.09 7.01
N ASN A 2 -28.21 28.32 8.07
CA ASN A 2 -27.15 28.07 9.05
C ASN A 2 -26.17 27.08 8.42
N LEU A 3 -25.08 27.60 7.89
CA LEU A 3 -23.91 26.79 7.56
C LEU A 3 -23.42 26.14 8.86
N HIS A 4 -23.68 24.85 9.02
CA HIS A 4 -23.03 24.05 10.08
C HIS A 4 -21.52 24.07 9.79
N THR A 5 -20.81 25.01 10.40
CA THR A 5 -19.34 24.94 10.49
C THR A 5 -18.99 23.63 11.18
N PRO A 6 -18.20 22.75 10.57
CA PRO A 6 -17.79 21.52 11.22
C PRO A 6 -17.08 21.86 12.53
N LYS A 7 -17.58 21.34 13.64
CA LYS A 7 -16.98 21.53 14.97
C LYS A 7 -15.74 20.63 15.07
N TRP A 8 -14.58 21.15 14.71
CA TRP A 8 -13.31 20.45 14.87
C TRP A 8 -12.47 21.13 15.95
N ALA A 9 -11.97 20.34 16.89
CA ALA A 9 -10.90 20.75 17.78
C ALA A 9 -9.56 20.68 17.04
N ILE A 10 -9.38 19.66 16.17
CA ILE A 10 -8.26 19.53 15.28
C ILE A 10 -8.75 19.20 13.87
N LYS A 11 -8.23 19.94 12.86
CA LYS A 11 -8.65 19.72 11.47
C LYS A 11 -8.18 18.36 10.97
N THR A 12 -9.12 17.56 10.48
CA THR A 12 -8.85 16.30 9.77
C THR A 12 -8.18 16.56 8.42
N ILE A 13 -7.44 15.58 7.92
CA ILE A 13 -6.71 15.69 6.64
C ILE A 13 -7.60 15.22 5.49
N VAL A 14 -8.38 14.16 5.73
CA VAL A 14 -9.18 13.46 4.74
C VAL A 14 -10.64 13.93 4.82
N PRO A 15 -11.25 14.41 3.71
CA PRO A 15 -12.68 14.73 3.66
C PRO A 15 -13.54 13.50 3.98
N GLU A 16 -14.73 13.72 4.57
CA GLU A 16 -15.64 12.63 4.94
C GLU A 16 -16.06 11.79 3.73
N GLU A 17 -16.26 12.43 2.59
CA GLU A 17 -16.72 11.79 1.35
C GLU A 17 -15.74 10.73 0.82
N VAL A 18 -14.45 10.87 1.16
CA VAL A 18 -13.42 9.92 0.72
C VAL A 18 -12.87 9.06 1.85
N TYR A 19 -13.23 9.36 3.11
CA TYR A 19 -12.81 8.51 4.22
C TYR A 19 -13.39 7.10 4.08
N THR A 20 -12.52 6.09 4.11
CA THR A 20 -12.90 4.70 3.82
C THR A 20 -12.28 3.77 4.83
N ASP A 21 -13.09 2.80 5.34
CA ASP A 21 -12.68 1.84 6.35
C ASP A 21 -12.20 2.51 7.66
N ARG A 22 -11.52 1.76 8.50
CA ARG A 22 -10.91 2.22 9.76
C ARG A 22 -11.90 2.45 10.92
N GLN A 23 -13.18 2.14 10.76
CA GLN A 23 -14.18 2.31 11.82
C GLN A 23 -13.79 1.51 13.07
N TYR A 24 -13.26 0.29 12.90
CA TYR A 24 -12.75 -0.50 14.00
C TYR A 24 -11.74 0.26 14.87
N PHE A 25 -10.75 0.93 14.25
CA PHE A 25 -9.75 1.69 14.97
C PHE A 25 -10.33 2.92 15.66
N LEU A 26 -11.28 3.61 15.00
CA LEU A 26 -11.95 4.77 15.60
C LEU A 26 -12.70 4.37 16.85
N ASP A 27 -13.46 3.29 16.81
CA ASP A 27 -14.25 2.81 17.94
C ASP A 27 -13.36 2.21 19.03
N SER A 28 -12.34 1.41 18.66
CA SER A 28 -11.39 0.79 19.59
C SER A 28 -10.64 1.85 20.41
N PHE A 29 -10.04 2.86 19.78
CA PHE A 29 -9.33 3.93 20.50
C PHE A 29 -10.26 4.84 21.28
N TYR A 30 -11.46 5.11 20.77
CA TYR A 30 -12.47 5.89 21.49
C TYR A 30 -12.93 5.18 22.77
N GLU A 31 -13.28 3.90 22.66
CA GLU A 31 -13.66 3.08 23.80
C GLU A 31 -12.51 2.89 24.80
N ALA A 32 -11.29 2.65 24.31
CA ALA A 32 -10.11 2.55 25.14
C ALA A 32 -9.90 3.84 25.96
N ALA A 33 -10.03 5.01 25.31
CA ALA A 33 -9.95 6.29 25.99
C ALA A 33 -11.02 6.43 27.10
N LEU A 34 -12.27 6.05 26.82
CA LEU A 34 -13.35 6.10 27.81
C LEU A 34 -13.16 5.10 28.97
N LYS A 35 -12.57 3.92 28.70
CA LYS A 35 -12.25 2.91 29.72
C LYS A 35 -11.16 3.37 30.71
N ALA A 36 -10.38 4.40 30.36
CA ALA A 36 -9.41 5.01 31.28
C ALA A 36 -10.08 5.56 32.56
N ARG A 37 -11.35 5.99 32.51
CA ARG A 37 -12.15 6.38 33.68
C ARG A 37 -12.21 5.29 34.75
N THR A 38 -12.23 4.04 34.33
CA THR A 38 -12.29 2.88 35.23
C THR A 38 -10.93 2.24 35.47
N ARG A 39 -9.84 2.90 35.06
CA ARG A 39 -8.44 2.42 35.17
C ARG A 39 -8.21 1.06 34.48
N ARG A 40 -8.91 0.80 33.35
CA ARG A 40 -8.87 -0.48 32.60
C ARG A 40 -8.24 -0.35 31.22
N THR A 41 -7.49 0.70 30.99
CA THR A 41 -6.81 0.94 29.72
C THR A 41 -5.31 1.01 29.93
N MET A 42 -4.56 0.36 29.06
CA MET A 42 -3.12 0.52 28.93
C MET A 42 -2.80 1.54 27.83
N SER A 43 -1.59 2.09 27.91
CA SER A 43 -1.04 2.85 26.78
C SER A 43 -0.93 1.94 25.56
N THR A 44 -1.21 2.47 24.36
CA THR A 44 -1.31 1.68 23.13
C THR A 44 -0.55 2.34 22.01
N VAL A 45 0.19 1.54 21.22
CA VAL A 45 0.88 2.01 20.01
C VAL A 45 0.15 1.55 18.75
N LEU A 46 -0.21 2.48 17.86
CA LEU A 46 -0.75 2.20 16.54
C LEU A 46 0.40 2.05 15.54
N LEU A 47 0.69 0.81 15.16
CA LEU A 47 1.80 0.43 14.29
C LEU A 47 1.33 0.23 12.85
N GLY A 48 2.08 0.72 11.89
CA GLY A 48 1.80 0.49 10.47
C GLY A 48 2.69 1.33 9.57
N GLN A 49 2.80 0.92 8.34
CA GLN A 49 3.57 1.63 7.33
C GLN A 49 3.15 3.10 7.20
N ARG A 50 4.00 3.90 6.59
CA ARG A 50 3.68 5.30 6.29
C ARG A 50 2.38 5.42 5.50
N ARG A 51 1.60 6.48 5.78
CA ARG A 51 0.40 6.87 5.02
C ARG A 51 -0.77 5.89 5.06
N MET A 52 -0.81 5.01 6.04
CA MET A 52 -1.96 4.12 6.28
C MET A 52 -3.12 4.81 7.00
N GLY A 53 -3.03 6.11 7.26
CA GLY A 53 -4.10 6.90 7.89
C GLY A 53 -4.02 7.02 9.42
N LYS A 54 -2.89 6.66 10.05
CA LYS A 54 -2.72 6.69 11.52
C LYS A 54 -3.04 8.06 12.15
N THR A 55 -2.42 9.11 11.64
CA THR A 55 -2.68 10.50 12.07
C THR A 55 -4.15 10.88 11.93
N GLU A 56 -4.80 10.45 10.85
CA GLU A 56 -6.21 10.72 10.61
C GLU A 56 -7.11 10.05 11.65
N ILE A 57 -6.82 8.79 12.00
CA ILE A 57 -7.52 8.05 13.06
C ILE A 57 -7.42 8.82 14.38
N PHE A 58 -6.21 9.21 14.80
CA PHE A 58 -6.04 9.94 16.07
C PHE A 58 -6.78 11.27 16.07
N LYS A 59 -6.70 12.05 15.01
CA LYS A 59 -7.43 13.32 14.90
C LYS A 59 -8.95 13.14 15.00
N ARG A 60 -9.50 12.09 14.39
CA ARG A 60 -10.93 11.78 14.46
C ARG A 60 -11.35 11.32 15.84
N VAL A 61 -10.57 10.46 16.48
CA VAL A 61 -10.85 10.01 17.87
C VAL A 61 -10.79 11.19 18.84
N VAL A 62 -9.78 12.05 18.72
CA VAL A 62 -9.65 13.26 19.54
C VAL A 62 -10.84 14.20 19.35
N ASN A 63 -11.30 14.42 18.12
CA ASN A 63 -12.50 15.22 17.86
C ASN A 63 -13.75 14.59 18.49
N ARG A 64 -13.95 13.27 18.38
CA ARG A 64 -15.05 12.56 19.04
C ARG A 64 -15.01 12.74 20.56
N LEU A 65 -13.86 12.51 21.19
CA LEU A 65 -13.67 12.71 22.63
C LEU A 65 -13.93 14.16 23.04
N PHE A 66 -13.51 15.11 22.20
CA PHE A 66 -13.70 16.52 22.49
C PHE A 66 -15.17 16.95 22.44
N PHE A 67 -15.97 16.48 21.47
CA PHE A 67 -17.32 16.98 21.22
C PHE A 67 -18.46 16.09 21.72
N GLU A 68 -18.27 14.78 21.86
CA GLU A 68 -19.33 13.84 22.24
C GLU A 68 -19.50 13.71 23.77
N GLN A 69 -18.54 14.18 24.56
CA GLN A 69 -18.64 14.18 26.03
C GLN A 69 -19.18 15.51 26.58
N ASP A 70 -19.82 15.46 27.72
CA ASP A 70 -20.10 16.67 28.50
C ASP A 70 -18.79 17.14 29.18
N HIS A 71 -18.26 18.25 28.73
CA HIS A 71 -17.02 18.84 29.24
C HIS A 71 -17.13 19.33 30.73
N ARG A 72 -18.34 19.45 31.24
CA ARG A 72 -18.63 19.85 32.63
C ARG A 72 -18.62 18.66 33.59
N ASP A 73 -18.75 17.45 33.06
CA ASP A 73 -18.60 16.23 33.82
C ASP A 73 -17.16 16.13 34.33
N PRO A 74 -16.92 16.08 35.67
CA PRO A 74 -15.58 15.92 36.22
C PRO A 74 -14.90 14.63 35.72
N ASP A 75 -15.69 13.58 35.48
CA ASP A 75 -15.19 12.28 34.98
C ASP A 75 -14.97 12.27 33.46
N ALA A 76 -15.27 13.35 32.73
CA ALA A 76 -15.04 13.42 31.32
C ALA A 76 -13.55 13.29 30.99
N VAL A 77 -13.24 12.44 30.02
CA VAL A 77 -11.88 12.19 29.54
C VAL A 77 -11.36 13.38 28.75
N VAL A 78 -10.30 14.00 29.24
CA VAL A 78 -9.67 15.15 28.57
C VAL A 78 -8.72 14.64 27.47
N PRO A 79 -9.00 14.87 26.17
CA PRO A 79 -8.10 14.49 25.10
C PRO A 79 -7.00 15.53 24.92
N ILE A 80 -5.76 15.08 24.88
CA ILE A 80 -4.59 15.92 24.56
C ILE A 80 -3.97 15.35 23.26
N TYR A 81 -3.80 16.17 22.26
CA TYR A 81 -3.08 15.78 21.03
C TYR A 81 -1.78 16.56 20.92
N TYR A 82 -0.68 15.84 20.73
CA TYR A 82 0.63 16.42 20.48
C TYR A 82 1.34 15.69 19.36
N SER A 83 1.83 16.43 18.36
CA SER A 83 2.68 15.91 17.30
C SER A 83 4.11 16.38 17.57
N PHE A 84 5.05 15.44 17.66
CA PHE A 84 6.47 15.78 17.87
C PHE A 84 7.00 16.53 16.65
N PRO A 85 7.41 17.80 16.81
CA PRO A 85 7.91 18.60 15.69
C PRO A 85 9.31 18.16 15.27
N GLU A 86 9.64 18.33 14.00
CA GLU A 86 11.00 18.09 13.49
C GLU A 86 11.99 19.20 13.88
N ASN A 87 11.51 20.43 14.05
CA ASN A 87 12.31 21.62 14.28
C ASN A 87 12.39 22.02 15.77
N VAL A 88 12.89 21.11 16.60
CA VAL A 88 13.20 21.43 18.01
C VAL A 88 14.63 21.93 18.09
N THR A 89 14.86 23.03 18.80
CA THR A 89 16.21 23.59 18.97
C THR A 89 16.96 22.99 20.14
N ASP A 90 16.25 22.78 21.25
CA ASP A 90 16.80 22.24 22.50
C ASP A 90 15.69 21.74 23.43
N LYS A 91 16.08 21.25 24.60
CA LYS A 91 15.15 20.75 25.64
C LYS A 91 14.21 21.81 26.19
N TRP A 92 14.61 23.07 26.26
CA TRP A 92 13.78 24.17 26.74
C TRP A 92 12.68 24.52 25.76
N HIS A 93 13.04 24.56 24.47
CA HIS A 93 12.07 24.74 23.40
C HIS A 93 11.04 23.61 23.36
N PHE A 94 11.49 22.35 23.46
CA PHE A 94 10.59 21.19 23.56
C PHE A 94 9.65 21.32 24.76
N ALA A 95 10.19 21.51 25.96
CA ALA A 95 9.39 21.59 27.19
C ALA A 95 8.37 22.74 27.15
N THR A 96 8.78 23.92 26.65
CA THR A 96 7.88 25.06 26.45
C THR A 96 6.71 24.70 25.54
N LYS A 97 6.98 24.10 24.37
CA LYS A 97 5.96 23.71 23.40
C LYS A 97 5.02 22.64 23.94
N TYR A 98 5.55 21.64 24.63
CA TYR A 98 4.77 20.56 25.18
C TYR A 98 3.83 21.02 26.30
N VAL A 99 4.38 21.80 27.26
CA VAL A 99 3.58 22.35 28.38
C VAL A 99 2.51 23.31 27.88
N GLU A 100 2.85 24.23 26.97
CA GLU A 100 1.89 25.15 26.37
C GLU A 100 0.79 24.41 25.61
N ASN A 101 1.14 23.37 24.83
CA ASN A 101 0.16 22.53 24.13
C ASN A 101 -0.79 21.82 25.10
N PHE A 102 -0.26 21.24 26.19
CA PHE A 102 -1.06 20.63 27.22
C PHE A 102 -2.05 21.63 27.84
N MET A 103 -1.57 22.82 28.22
CA MET A 103 -2.41 23.87 28.76
C MET A 103 -3.55 24.27 27.81
N ARG A 104 -3.26 24.40 26.53
CA ARG A 104 -4.24 24.73 25.49
C ARG A 104 -5.32 23.66 25.36
N TRP A 105 -4.95 22.40 25.24
CA TRP A 105 -5.90 21.29 25.09
C TRP A 105 -6.78 21.12 26.33
N TYR A 106 -6.19 21.14 27.51
CA TYR A 106 -6.95 20.98 28.75
C TYR A 106 -7.95 22.13 28.96
N ALA A 107 -7.50 23.38 28.81
CA ALA A 107 -8.38 24.55 28.92
C ALA A 107 -9.45 24.54 27.82
N ALA A 108 -9.07 24.28 26.56
CA ALA A 108 -10.01 24.22 25.45
C ALA A 108 -11.13 23.19 25.67
N PHE A 109 -10.79 22.00 26.17
CA PHE A 109 -11.78 20.98 26.47
C PHE A 109 -12.71 21.40 27.63
N ARG A 110 -12.16 21.80 28.76
CA ARG A 110 -12.94 22.16 29.94
C ARG A 110 -13.81 23.41 29.75
N LEU A 111 -13.37 24.35 28.93
CA LEU A 111 -14.13 25.57 28.60
C LEU A 111 -14.96 25.45 27.31
N ARG A 112 -14.83 24.35 26.59
CA ARG A 112 -15.44 24.11 25.28
C ARG A 112 -15.13 25.21 24.26
N ASP A 113 -13.91 25.72 24.28
CA ASP A 113 -13.45 26.79 23.40
C ASP A 113 -12.26 26.33 22.55
N THR A 114 -12.54 26.04 21.25
CA THR A 114 -11.51 25.60 20.31
C THR A 114 -10.53 26.70 19.88
N GLN A 115 -10.84 27.99 20.13
CA GLN A 115 -9.93 29.10 19.81
C GLN A 115 -8.64 29.03 20.64
N LEU A 116 -8.72 28.47 21.84
CA LEU A 116 -7.58 28.29 22.72
C LEU A 116 -6.49 27.36 22.15
N LEU A 117 -6.85 26.50 21.19
CA LEU A 117 -5.92 25.55 20.57
C LEU A 117 -4.94 26.20 19.59
N SER A 118 -5.25 27.40 19.07
CA SER A 118 -4.40 28.12 18.14
C SER A 118 -3.57 29.21 18.85
N ALA A 119 -2.24 29.12 18.74
CA ALA A 119 -1.34 30.16 19.25
C ALA A 119 -1.45 31.47 18.45
N GLU A 120 -1.87 31.41 17.19
CA GLU A 120 -2.09 32.59 16.33
C GLU A 120 -3.35 33.37 16.73
N THR A 121 -4.40 32.65 17.10
CA THR A 121 -5.68 33.26 17.52
C THR A 121 -5.70 33.63 19.00
N TYR A 122 -5.00 32.87 19.84
CA TYR A 122 -4.98 33.06 21.27
C TYR A 122 -3.56 33.07 21.83
N GLU A 123 -3.03 34.26 22.10
CA GLU A 123 -1.65 34.48 22.51
C GLU A 123 -1.35 33.87 23.89
N ARG A 124 -0.09 33.48 24.11
CA ARG A 124 0.37 32.81 25.33
C ARG A 124 0.03 33.59 26.62
N HIS A 125 0.23 34.89 26.61
CA HIS A 125 -0.04 35.69 27.81
C HIS A 125 -1.52 35.69 28.20
N LYS A 126 -2.43 35.77 27.23
CA LYS A 126 -3.88 35.66 27.45
C LYS A 126 -4.28 34.28 27.96
N LEU A 127 -3.63 33.23 27.47
CA LEU A 127 -3.83 31.86 27.95
C LEU A 127 -3.44 31.71 29.42
N ILE A 128 -2.29 32.25 29.80
CA ILE A 128 -1.80 32.25 31.19
C ILE A 128 -2.78 32.99 32.09
N GLU A 129 -3.21 34.19 31.69
CA GLU A 129 -4.18 34.98 32.44
C GLU A 129 -5.52 34.26 32.59
N LEU A 130 -6.03 33.69 31.50
CA LEU A 130 -7.27 32.89 31.51
C LEU A 130 -7.18 31.73 32.51
N ILE A 131 -6.11 30.90 32.40
CA ILE A 131 -5.94 29.72 33.26
C ILE A 131 -5.83 30.14 34.75
N SER A 132 -5.07 31.18 35.04
CA SER A 132 -4.86 31.64 36.44
C SER A 132 -6.14 32.15 37.09
N ASN A 133 -7.06 32.74 36.34
CA ASN A 133 -8.20 33.46 36.87
C ASN A 133 -9.56 32.74 36.71
N HIS A 134 -9.65 31.72 35.80
CA HIS A 134 -10.92 31.12 35.46
C HIS A 134 -11.42 30.15 36.56
N ARG A 135 -12.63 30.37 37.07
CA ARG A 135 -13.21 29.59 38.17
C ARG A 135 -13.58 28.16 37.79
N GLY A 136 -13.78 27.86 36.51
CA GLY A 136 -14.11 26.52 35.98
C GLY A 136 -12.92 25.60 35.78
N LEU A 137 -11.71 26.02 36.14
CA LEU A 137 -10.50 25.20 36.07
C LEU A 137 -10.01 24.84 37.47
N SER A 138 -9.45 23.64 37.63
CA SER A 138 -8.97 23.14 38.92
C SER A 138 -7.78 23.96 39.45
N GLU A 139 -7.64 24.00 40.77
CA GLU A 139 -6.54 24.71 41.43
C GLU A 139 -5.18 24.08 41.06
N THR A 140 -5.13 22.76 40.89
CA THR A 140 -3.92 22.08 40.46
C THR A 140 -3.54 22.50 39.03
N PHE A 141 -4.50 22.55 38.11
CA PHE A 141 -4.23 22.98 36.73
C PHE A 141 -3.80 24.45 36.67
N LYS A 142 -4.30 25.31 37.54
CA LYS A 142 -3.89 26.73 37.68
C LYS A 142 -2.41 26.89 38.07
N THR A 143 -1.72 25.84 38.50
CA THR A 143 -0.27 25.88 38.74
C THR A 143 0.57 25.76 37.48
N THR A 144 -0.02 25.31 36.35
CA THR A 144 0.72 25.07 35.10
C THR A 144 1.35 26.33 34.50
N PRO A 145 0.76 27.55 34.57
CA PRO A 145 1.42 28.79 34.20
C PRO A 145 2.74 29.05 34.92
N ASN A 146 2.83 28.70 36.20
CA ASN A 146 4.09 28.86 36.94
C ASN A 146 5.17 27.92 36.43
N LEU A 147 4.84 26.66 36.13
CA LEU A 147 5.78 25.73 35.50
C LEU A 147 6.24 26.26 34.13
N LEU A 148 5.31 26.75 33.31
CA LEU A 148 5.68 27.33 32.02
C LEU A 148 6.62 28.53 32.17
N LYS A 149 6.38 29.38 33.17
CA LYS A 149 7.23 30.52 33.47
C LYS A 149 8.65 30.08 33.87
N THR A 150 8.79 29.12 34.81
CA THR A 150 10.12 28.63 35.22
C THR A 150 10.87 27.95 34.07
N ILE A 151 10.16 27.27 33.14
CA ILE A 151 10.78 26.73 31.91
C ILE A 151 11.28 27.84 31.00
N LEU A 152 10.50 28.91 30.80
CA LEU A 152 10.89 30.05 29.98
C LEU A 152 12.07 30.83 30.56
N GLU A 153 12.13 30.93 31.88
CA GLU A 153 13.22 31.53 32.64
C GLU A 153 14.45 30.61 32.76
N GLN A 154 14.34 29.37 32.30
CA GLN A 154 15.34 28.30 32.43
C GLN A 154 15.75 27.99 33.87
N ASP A 155 14.82 28.21 34.81
CA ASP A 155 15.00 28.01 36.26
C ASP A 155 14.34 26.72 36.74
N VAL A 156 14.61 25.63 36.05
CA VAL A 156 14.13 24.29 36.43
C VAL A 156 15.12 23.21 35.95
N THR A 157 15.38 22.22 36.80
CA THR A 157 16.18 21.06 36.39
C THR A 157 15.31 20.11 35.58
N LEU A 158 15.89 19.52 34.50
CA LEU A 158 15.23 18.54 33.62
C LEU A 158 13.86 19.03 33.11
N PRO A 159 13.82 20.12 32.33
CA PRO A 159 12.58 20.69 31.85
C PRO A 159 11.79 19.71 30.95
N GLU A 160 12.46 18.85 30.21
CA GLU A 160 11.89 17.80 29.38
C GLU A 160 11.15 16.74 30.20
N GLU A 161 11.70 16.30 31.34
CA GLU A 161 11.06 15.39 32.29
C GLU A 161 9.80 16.03 32.88
N ARG A 162 9.93 17.26 33.40
CA ARG A 162 8.81 18.00 33.95
C ARG A 162 7.67 18.20 32.96
N ALA A 163 8.02 18.40 31.69
CA ALA A 163 7.03 18.56 30.64
C ALA A 163 6.24 17.26 30.38
N VAL A 164 6.94 16.13 30.16
CA VAL A 164 6.27 14.87 29.83
C VAL A 164 5.46 14.29 30.99
N TRP A 165 5.85 14.58 32.23
CA TRP A 165 5.13 14.13 33.42
C TRP A 165 3.90 14.99 33.75
N LEU A 166 3.79 16.20 33.17
CA LEU A 166 2.73 17.15 33.53
C LEU A 166 1.32 16.58 33.35
N PRO A 167 0.94 15.92 32.25
CA PRO A 167 -0.41 15.36 32.08
C PRO A 167 -0.75 14.36 33.20
N ARG A 168 0.16 13.43 33.51
CA ARG A 168 -0.01 12.45 34.59
C ARG A 168 -0.16 13.16 35.93
N ARG A 169 0.69 14.12 36.23
CA ARG A 169 0.65 14.86 37.49
C ARG A 169 -0.70 15.56 37.70
N ILE A 170 -1.22 16.23 36.68
CA ILE A 170 -2.55 16.87 36.76
C ILE A 170 -3.64 15.82 36.92
N SER A 171 -3.58 14.71 36.17
CA SER A 171 -4.52 13.60 36.31
C SER A 171 -4.55 13.03 37.72
N ASP A 172 -3.40 12.77 38.34
CA ASP A 172 -3.27 12.15 39.65
C ASP A 172 -3.77 13.12 40.77
N TYR A 173 -3.44 14.42 40.69
CA TYR A 173 -3.82 15.40 41.72
C TYR A 173 -5.27 15.84 41.63
N ASP A 174 -5.87 15.89 40.45
CA ASP A 174 -7.24 16.30 40.22
C ASP A 174 -8.22 15.10 40.18
N ASP A 175 -7.71 13.89 40.36
CA ASP A 175 -8.46 12.63 40.13
C ASP A 175 -9.23 12.64 38.80
N SER A 176 -8.61 13.24 37.79
CA SER A 176 -9.20 13.42 36.46
C SER A 176 -8.59 12.47 35.45
N THR A 177 -9.37 12.05 34.45
CA THR A 177 -8.89 11.20 33.37
C THR A 177 -8.37 12.05 32.22
N ILE A 178 -7.12 11.86 31.86
CA ILE A 178 -6.46 12.53 30.72
C ILE A 178 -5.95 11.45 29.77
N VAL A 179 -6.22 11.59 28.48
CA VAL A 179 -5.67 10.68 27.45
C VAL A 179 -4.81 11.48 26.49
N VAL A 180 -3.55 11.05 26.33
CA VAL A 180 -2.56 11.76 25.53
C VAL A 180 -2.34 11.02 24.21
N PHE A 181 -2.63 11.68 23.09
CA PHE A 181 -2.37 11.19 21.73
C PHE A 181 -1.08 11.79 21.22
N LEU A 182 -0.07 10.95 21.01
CA LEU A 182 1.26 11.36 20.56
C LEU A 182 1.48 10.90 19.12
N ASP A 183 1.64 11.85 18.22
CA ASP A 183 1.89 11.59 16.80
C ASP A 183 3.34 11.93 16.42
N GLU A 184 3.82 11.40 15.29
CA GLU A 184 5.18 11.56 14.78
C GLU A 184 6.27 11.19 15.81
N PHE A 185 6.00 10.15 16.61
CA PHE A 185 6.87 9.75 17.72
C PHE A 185 8.32 9.46 17.31
N GLN A 186 8.58 9.00 16.09
CA GLN A 186 9.93 8.78 15.58
C GLN A 186 10.79 10.05 15.56
N ASN A 187 10.17 11.24 15.59
CA ASN A 187 10.91 12.51 15.63
C ASN A 187 11.69 12.69 16.93
N THR A 188 11.30 11.99 18.02
CA THR A 188 12.08 11.96 19.28
C THR A 188 13.48 11.38 19.11
N ARG A 189 13.78 10.74 17.97
CA ARG A 189 15.10 10.17 17.62
C ARG A 189 15.86 10.97 16.57
N LEU A 190 15.36 12.16 16.23
CA LEU A 190 16.09 13.08 15.38
C LEU A 190 17.31 13.65 16.12
N PRO A 191 18.39 14.03 15.39
CA PRO A 191 19.59 14.62 16.00
C PRO A 191 19.30 15.85 16.87
N GLN A 192 18.26 16.62 16.55
CA GLN A 192 17.81 17.78 17.31
C GLN A 192 17.31 17.40 18.73
N TYR A 193 16.81 16.18 18.91
CA TYR A 193 16.43 15.62 20.21
C TYR A 193 17.62 14.96 20.89
N HIS A 194 18.69 15.70 21.11
CA HIS A 194 19.90 15.23 21.81
C HIS A 194 19.73 15.13 23.33
N PHE A 195 18.49 15.19 23.81
CA PHE A 195 18.04 14.98 25.19
C PHE A 195 17.04 13.81 25.25
N ASP A 196 16.96 13.16 26.42
CA ASP A 196 16.21 11.89 26.53
C ASP A 196 14.72 12.10 26.85
N VAL A 197 13.91 12.38 25.83
CA VAL A 197 12.44 12.46 25.99
C VAL A 197 11.84 11.08 26.32
N VAL A 198 12.29 10.04 25.61
CA VAL A 198 11.68 8.69 25.68
C VAL A 198 11.96 8.02 27.02
N GLY A 199 13.16 8.21 27.58
CA GLY A 199 13.51 7.70 28.91
C GLY A 199 12.61 8.27 29.99
N TYR A 200 12.33 9.58 29.95
CA TYR A 200 11.45 10.22 30.92
C TYR A 200 9.96 9.89 30.73
N MET A 201 9.56 9.34 29.60
CA MET A 201 8.17 8.89 29.38
C MET A 201 7.83 7.59 30.12
N GLN A 202 8.81 6.82 30.61
CA GLN A 202 8.55 5.51 31.24
C GLN A 202 7.49 5.59 32.34
N GLU A 203 7.66 6.50 33.29
CA GLU A 203 6.69 6.67 34.36
C GLU A 203 5.39 7.32 33.88
N ALA A 204 5.45 8.28 32.97
CA ALA A 204 4.28 8.98 32.47
C ALA A 204 3.27 8.02 31.81
N VAL A 205 3.74 7.06 31.01
CA VAL A 205 2.88 6.13 30.26
C VAL A 205 2.30 4.98 31.09
N GLU A 206 2.81 4.74 32.30
CA GLU A 206 2.30 3.69 33.18
C GLU A 206 1.05 4.10 33.99
N SER A 207 0.61 5.34 33.89
CA SER A 207 -0.56 5.81 34.64
C SER A 207 -1.86 5.26 34.04
N PRO A 208 -2.68 4.57 34.83
CA PRO A 208 -3.98 4.06 34.37
C PRO A 208 -5.02 5.16 34.14
N THR A 209 -4.82 6.36 34.72
CA THR A 209 -5.69 7.54 34.56
C THR A 209 -5.17 8.51 33.49
N CYS A 210 -3.93 8.29 33.01
CA CYS A 210 -3.32 9.08 31.96
C CYS A 210 -2.66 8.19 30.90
N PRO A 211 -3.40 7.29 30.22
CA PRO A 211 -2.85 6.45 29.17
C PRO A 211 -2.40 7.28 27.97
N HIS A 212 -1.37 6.79 27.29
CA HIS A 212 -0.79 7.42 26.10
C HIS A 212 -1.07 6.57 24.86
N PHE A 213 -1.64 7.15 23.84
CA PHE A 213 -1.80 6.53 22.52
C PHE A 213 -0.74 7.11 21.60
N VAL A 214 0.10 6.23 21.04
CA VAL A 214 1.30 6.64 20.31
C VAL A 214 1.22 6.17 18.87
N THR A 215 1.62 7.01 17.92
CA THR A 215 1.81 6.61 16.54
C THR A 215 2.99 7.36 15.90
N GLY A 216 3.42 6.86 14.76
CA GLY A 216 4.48 7.47 13.98
C GLY A 216 4.65 6.80 12.63
N SER A 217 5.51 7.39 11.80
CA SER A 217 5.72 6.95 10.43
C SER A 217 6.84 5.92 10.25
N ALA A 218 7.73 5.73 11.24
CA ALA A 218 8.82 4.77 11.19
C ALA A 218 8.53 3.57 12.10
N MET A 219 8.02 2.48 11.52
CA MET A 219 7.66 1.26 12.25
C MET A 219 8.84 0.66 13.00
N SER A 220 10.02 0.62 12.38
CA SER A 220 11.23 0.05 12.98
C SER A 220 11.68 0.78 14.25
N ILE A 221 11.50 2.11 14.30
CA ILE A 221 11.82 2.91 15.50
C ILE A 221 10.80 2.63 16.60
N LEU A 222 9.49 2.68 16.29
CA LEU A 222 8.45 2.41 17.26
C LEU A 222 8.55 0.98 17.80
N ALA A 223 8.74 0.00 16.92
CA ALA A 223 8.88 -1.39 17.32
C ALA A 223 10.08 -1.60 18.26
N ARG A 224 11.22 -0.95 17.99
CA ARG A 224 12.42 -1.05 18.84
C ARG A 224 12.23 -0.40 20.20
N GLU A 225 11.70 0.83 20.23
CA GLU A 225 11.58 1.61 21.48
C GLU A 225 10.44 1.12 22.38
N ILE A 226 9.36 0.62 21.78
CA ILE A 226 8.12 0.28 22.48
C ILE A 226 7.99 -1.24 22.66
N LEU A 227 8.20 -2.02 21.58
CA LEU A 227 8.02 -3.48 21.61
C LEU A 227 9.33 -4.26 21.79
N GLY A 228 10.48 -3.65 21.47
CA GLY A 228 11.81 -4.23 21.64
C GLY A 228 12.36 -4.00 23.05
N ARG A 229 13.69 -4.02 23.17
CA ARG A 229 14.39 -3.78 24.44
C ARG A 229 14.62 -2.27 24.73
N GLY A 230 13.79 -1.40 24.16
CA GLY A 230 13.88 0.04 24.40
C GLY A 230 13.31 0.45 25.76
N SER A 231 13.38 1.75 26.06
CA SER A 231 12.99 2.33 27.35
C SER A 231 11.50 2.12 27.70
N LEU A 232 10.63 1.90 26.71
CA LEU A 232 9.18 1.73 26.89
C LEU A 232 8.71 0.28 26.77
N PHE A 233 9.63 -0.69 26.77
CA PHE A 233 9.29 -2.09 26.62
C PHE A 233 8.31 -2.59 27.70
N GLY A 234 7.26 -3.30 27.25
CA GLY A 234 6.25 -3.90 28.15
C GLY A 234 5.22 -2.91 28.71
N ARG A 235 5.24 -1.64 28.28
CA ARG A 235 4.33 -0.59 28.77
C ARG A 235 3.18 -0.25 27.82
N PHE A 236 3.20 -0.84 26.64
CA PHE A 236 2.23 -0.57 25.58
C PHE A 236 1.63 -1.85 25.03
N ASP A 237 0.34 -1.82 24.82
CA ASP A 237 -0.31 -2.73 23.88
C ASP A 237 -0.02 -2.27 22.43
N SER A 238 -0.01 -3.21 21.49
CA SER A 238 0.25 -2.90 20.09
C SER A 238 -0.96 -3.21 19.22
N GLU A 239 -1.38 -2.22 18.44
CA GLU A 239 -2.45 -2.34 17.47
C GLU A 239 -1.87 -2.18 16.06
N PRO A 240 -1.80 -3.25 15.24
CA PRO A 240 -1.29 -3.14 13.88
C PRO A 240 -2.36 -2.58 12.93
N ILE A 241 -1.98 -1.60 12.09
CA ILE A 241 -2.78 -1.14 10.97
C ILE A 241 -2.16 -1.58 9.66
N GLU A 242 -2.91 -2.34 8.91
CA GLU A 242 -2.50 -2.85 7.60
C GLU A 242 -3.04 -1.99 6.46
N ALA A 243 -2.57 -2.28 5.24
CA ALA A 243 -3.13 -1.72 4.02
C ALA A 243 -4.64 -2.05 3.91
N LEU A 244 -5.36 -1.25 3.14
CA LEU A 244 -6.76 -1.54 2.84
C LEU A 244 -6.87 -2.88 2.11
N THR A 245 -7.89 -3.66 2.47
CA THR A 245 -8.22 -4.88 1.73
C THR A 245 -8.60 -4.55 0.29
N GLY A 246 -8.61 -5.53 -0.61
CA GLY A 246 -9.04 -5.33 -2.00
C GLY A 246 -10.43 -4.68 -2.10
N TYR A 247 -11.35 -5.03 -1.21
CA TYR A 247 -12.69 -4.43 -1.16
C TYR A 247 -12.63 -2.94 -0.80
N PHE A 248 -12.02 -2.59 0.32
CA PHE A 248 -11.93 -1.20 0.78
C PHE A 248 -11.00 -0.35 -0.09
N GLY A 249 -9.96 -0.93 -0.68
CA GLY A 249 -9.11 -0.25 -1.66
C GLY A 249 -9.89 0.12 -2.92
N THR A 250 -10.74 -0.78 -3.41
CA THR A 250 -11.65 -0.51 -4.55
C THR A 250 -12.69 0.55 -4.21
N GLU A 251 -13.28 0.48 -3.02
CA GLU A 251 -14.22 1.48 -2.53
C GLU A 251 -13.56 2.87 -2.45
N LEU A 252 -12.36 2.95 -1.86
CA LEU A 252 -11.59 4.20 -1.80
C LEU A 252 -11.30 4.74 -3.20
N THR A 253 -10.86 3.88 -4.13
CA THR A 253 -10.60 4.28 -5.52
C THR A 253 -11.81 4.94 -6.15
N SER A 254 -12.99 4.35 -5.99
CA SER A 254 -14.25 4.87 -6.52
C SER A 254 -14.66 6.19 -5.85
N LYS A 255 -14.55 6.30 -4.52
CA LYS A 255 -14.84 7.52 -3.77
C LYS A 255 -13.93 8.68 -4.18
N VAL A 256 -12.62 8.42 -4.29
CA VAL A 256 -11.63 9.42 -4.68
C VAL A 256 -11.82 9.85 -6.13
N ALA A 257 -12.12 8.91 -7.05
CA ALA A 257 -12.42 9.24 -8.44
C ALA A 257 -13.65 10.15 -8.55
N LYS A 258 -14.72 9.85 -7.82
CA LYS A 258 -15.91 10.70 -7.73
C LYS A 258 -15.58 12.08 -7.17
N TYR A 259 -14.81 12.15 -6.10
CA TYR A 259 -14.43 13.41 -5.44
C TYR A 259 -13.60 14.32 -6.37
N TYR A 260 -12.64 13.76 -7.12
CA TYR A 260 -11.83 14.49 -8.08
C TYR A 260 -12.41 14.56 -9.50
N GLN A 261 -13.64 14.04 -9.71
CA GLN A 261 -14.35 14.04 -11.00
C GLN A 261 -13.56 13.34 -12.12
N VAL A 262 -12.88 12.25 -11.78
CA VAL A 262 -12.16 11.39 -12.74
C VAL A 262 -13.09 10.30 -13.23
N THR A 263 -13.19 10.14 -14.56
CA THR A 263 -13.91 9.01 -15.15
C THR A 263 -13.13 7.72 -14.86
N LEU A 264 -13.80 6.77 -14.20
CA LEU A 264 -13.25 5.49 -13.79
C LEU A 264 -14.21 4.38 -14.21
N THR A 265 -13.69 3.30 -14.82
CA THR A 265 -14.50 2.09 -15.08
C THR A 265 -14.52 1.17 -13.86
N GLU A 266 -15.56 0.36 -13.73
CA GLU A 266 -15.68 -0.57 -12.59
C GLU A 266 -14.56 -1.60 -12.58
N GLU A 267 -14.09 -2.04 -13.76
CA GLU A 267 -13.05 -3.05 -13.90
C GLU A 267 -11.67 -2.54 -13.47
N ILE A 268 -11.38 -1.24 -13.62
CA ILE A 268 -10.05 -0.71 -13.28
C ILE A 268 -9.92 -0.35 -11.81
N ALA A 269 -11.01 -0.11 -11.09
CA ALA A 269 -10.96 0.27 -9.68
C ALA A 269 -10.23 -0.75 -8.79
N PRO A 270 -10.51 -2.06 -8.86
CA PRO A 270 -9.76 -3.07 -8.10
C PRO A 270 -8.30 -3.18 -8.54
N VAL A 271 -7.99 -2.97 -9.83
CA VAL A 271 -6.62 -3.01 -10.35
C VAL A 271 -5.78 -1.85 -9.78
N VAL A 272 -6.37 -0.64 -9.68
CA VAL A 272 -5.72 0.50 -9.01
C VAL A 272 -5.42 0.17 -7.54
N ALA A 273 -6.38 -0.39 -6.82
CA ALA A 273 -6.21 -0.75 -5.42
C ALA A 273 -5.10 -1.80 -5.22
N GLU A 274 -5.08 -2.85 -6.02
CA GLU A 274 -4.08 -3.91 -6.00
C GLU A 274 -2.69 -3.38 -6.36
N ARG A 275 -2.58 -2.60 -7.44
CA ARG A 275 -1.33 -2.01 -7.90
C ARG A 275 -0.70 -1.06 -6.88
N CYS A 276 -1.54 -0.37 -6.10
CA CYS A 276 -1.13 0.50 -5.00
C CYS A 276 -0.91 -0.27 -3.67
N GLY A 277 -1.01 -1.61 -3.67
CA GLY A 277 -0.89 -2.42 -2.46
C GLY A 277 -1.89 -2.06 -1.37
N GLY A 278 -3.08 -1.56 -1.73
CA GLY A 278 -4.09 -1.09 -0.77
C GLY A 278 -3.69 0.16 0.03
N ASN A 279 -2.59 0.83 -0.31
CA ASN A 279 -2.16 2.03 0.40
C ASN A 279 -3.03 3.25 0.02
N PRO A 280 -3.74 3.87 1.00
CA PRO A 280 -4.68 4.96 0.72
C PRO A 280 -4.03 6.17 0.05
N PHE A 281 -2.78 6.45 0.37
CA PHE A 281 -2.05 7.58 -0.21
C PHE A 281 -1.77 7.36 -1.70
N TYR A 282 -1.25 6.18 -2.08
CA TYR A 282 -0.93 5.89 -3.47
C TYR A 282 -2.18 5.85 -4.34
N ILE A 283 -3.26 5.24 -3.86
CA ILE A 283 -4.57 5.26 -4.53
C ILE A 283 -5.00 6.71 -4.80
N THR A 284 -4.96 7.55 -3.76
CA THR A 284 -5.35 8.96 -3.87
C THR A 284 -4.43 9.74 -4.82
N ALA A 285 -3.12 9.50 -4.77
CA ALA A 285 -2.14 10.16 -5.62
C ALA A 285 -2.37 9.88 -7.10
N ILE A 286 -2.58 8.62 -7.47
CA ILE A 286 -2.84 8.21 -8.87
C ILE A 286 -4.11 8.86 -9.40
N ILE A 287 -5.21 8.86 -8.64
CA ILE A 287 -6.46 9.51 -9.06
C ILE A 287 -6.27 11.03 -9.19
N ARG A 288 -5.56 11.67 -8.25
CA ARG A 288 -5.23 13.11 -8.35
C ARG A 288 -4.37 13.41 -9.57
N GLN A 289 -3.43 12.53 -9.91
CA GLN A 289 -2.62 12.68 -11.12
C GLN A 289 -3.46 12.58 -12.38
N ALA A 290 -4.40 11.63 -12.44
CA ALA A 290 -5.36 11.51 -13.54
C ALA A 290 -6.24 12.78 -13.66
N ALA A 291 -6.75 13.30 -12.54
CA ALA A 291 -7.50 14.55 -12.50
C ALA A 291 -6.67 15.74 -13.03
N LYS A 292 -5.41 15.87 -12.58
CA LYS A 292 -4.48 16.93 -13.03
C LYS A 292 -4.24 16.90 -14.53
N GLN A 293 -4.16 15.69 -15.12
CA GLN A 293 -3.96 15.50 -16.55
C GLN A 293 -5.27 15.47 -17.35
N LYS A 294 -6.42 15.56 -16.70
CA LYS A 294 -7.76 15.39 -17.29
C LYS A 294 -7.88 14.06 -18.06
N GLN A 295 -7.27 13.01 -17.53
CA GLN A 295 -7.22 11.68 -18.12
C GLN A 295 -8.22 10.76 -17.43
N ALA A 296 -9.02 10.05 -18.22
CA ALA A 296 -9.86 8.97 -17.71
C ALA A 296 -9.02 7.73 -17.40
N LEU A 297 -9.39 7.01 -16.35
CA LEU A 297 -8.81 5.69 -15.99
C LEU A 297 -9.80 4.61 -16.44
N ILE A 298 -9.62 4.11 -17.65
CA ILE A 298 -10.55 3.16 -18.28
C ILE A 298 -9.96 1.78 -18.47
N ASP A 299 -8.64 1.67 -18.43
CA ASP A 299 -7.89 0.42 -18.61
C ASP A 299 -6.51 0.48 -17.94
N GLU A 300 -5.82 -0.65 -17.92
CA GLU A 300 -4.46 -0.76 -17.38
C GLU A 300 -3.44 0.13 -18.10
N SER A 301 -3.64 0.43 -19.38
CA SER A 301 -2.72 1.27 -20.15
C SER A 301 -2.75 2.71 -19.64
N THR A 302 -3.95 3.23 -19.38
CA THR A 302 -4.14 4.56 -18.79
C THR A 302 -3.61 4.61 -17.35
N LEU A 303 -3.83 3.55 -16.55
CA LEU A 303 -3.26 3.43 -15.21
C LEU A 303 -1.72 3.44 -15.25
N ASN A 304 -1.10 2.61 -16.08
CA ASN A 304 0.36 2.53 -16.21
C ASN A 304 0.97 3.85 -16.70
N ALA A 305 0.29 4.56 -17.59
CA ALA A 305 0.71 5.89 -18.00
C ALA A 305 0.69 6.90 -16.84
N MET A 306 -0.34 6.86 -15.98
CA MET A 306 -0.42 7.72 -14.79
C MET A 306 0.64 7.34 -13.75
N LEU A 307 0.86 6.04 -13.50
CA LEU A 307 1.91 5.56 -12.61
C LEU A 307 3.31 6.03 -13.08
N ALA A 308 3.62 5.89 -14.36
CA ALA A 308 4.92 6.30 -14.90
C ALA A 308 5.16 7.82 -14.70
N VAL A 309 4.13 8.64 -14.86
CA VAL A 309 4.22 10.09 -14.59
C VAL A 309 4.38 10.37 -13.10
N ASP A 310 3.57 9.73 -12.26
CA ASP A 310 3.56 10.02 -10.82
C ASP A 310 4.84 9.53 -10.13
N LEU A 311 5.37 8.37 -10.54
CA LEU A 311 6.64 7.84 -10.07
C LEU A 311 7.87 8.63 -10.54
N SER A 312 7.78 9.42 -11.60
CA SER A 312 8.92 10.21 -12.12
C SER A 312 8.87 11.71 -11.79
N SER A 313 7.69 12.28 -11.54
CA SER A 313 7.52 13.73 -11.35
C SER A 313 6.23 14.16 -10.65
N GLY A 314 5.41 13.22 -10.16
CA GLY A 314 4.11 13.48 -9.57
C GLY A 314 4.10 13.60 -8.04
N PHE A 315 2.95 13.29 -7.44
CA PHE A 315 2.74 13.34 -6.00
C PHE A 315 3.54 12.26 -5.26
N ILE A 316 3.58 11.04 -5.83
CA ILE A 316 4.36 9.93 -5.26
C ILE A 316 5.85 10.28 -5.31
N TRP A 317 6.34 10.78 -6.46
CA TRP A 317 7.74 11.21 -6.60
C TRP A 317 8.14 12.21 -5.53
N ASN A 318 7.40 13.32 -5.40
CA ASN A 318 7.76 14.38 -4.48
C ASN A 318 7.85 13.89 -3.03
N GLU A 319 6.90 13.10 -2.66
CA GLU A 319 6.78 12.62 -1.28
C GLU A 319 7.80 11.53 -0.94
N LEU A 320 8.02 10.56 -1.85
CA LEU A 320 8.99 9.50 -1.61
C LEU A 320 10.43 10.01 -1.75
N SER A 321 10.70 10.94 -2.68
CA SER A 321 12.01 11.59 -2.79
C SER A 321 12.38 12.34 -1.51
N ASP A 322 11.46 13.11 -0.94
CA ASP A 322 11.66 13.79 0.31
C ASP A 322 11.96 12.80 1.46
N GLN A 323 11.21 11.72 1.53
CA GLN A 323 11.45 10.65 2.51
C GLN A 323 12.85 10.05 2.37
N VAL A 324 13.22 9.63 1.16
CA VAL A 324 14.51 8.99 0.89
C VAL A 324 15.66 9.95 1.19
N ASN A 325 15.55 11.21 0.74
CA ASN A 325 16.60 12.23 0.96
C ASN A 325 16.82 12.50 2.45
N ARG A 326 15.76 12.67 3.24
CA ARG A 326 15.87 12.85 4.71
C ARG A 326 16.59 11.68 5.38
N TRP A 327 16.35 10.44 4.94
CA TRP A 327 17.03 9.27 5.50
C TRP A 327 18.48 9.17 5.06
N ILE A 328 18.78 9.48 3.80
CA ILE A 328 20.17 9.50 3.28
C ILE A 328 20.99 10.57 4.01
N GLU A 329 20.43 11.77 4.23
CA GLU A 329 21.07 12.83 5.00
C GLU A 329 21.41 12.39 6.43
N ARG A 330 20.53 11.64 7.08
CA ARG A 330 20.76 11.08 8.43
C ARG A 330 21.84 10.01 8.48
N ILE A 331 22.04 9.29 7.40
CA ILE A 331 23.07 8.22 7.31
C ILE A 331 24.46 8.83 7.11
N ASN A 332 24.56 10.04 6.60
CA ASN A 332 25.77 10.84 6.43
C ASN A 332 26.83 10.25 5.48
N ASP A 333 26.41 9.35 4.57
CA ASP A 333 27.27 8.72 3.57
C ASP A 333 26.59 8.78 2.19
N TYR A 334 26.60 9.97 1.62
CA TYR A 334 25.74 10.36 0.49
C TYR A 334 25.95 9.53 -0.79
N GLY A 335 27.18 9.18 -1.13
CA GLY A 335 27.48 8.49 -2.38
C GLY A 335 27.04 7.02 -2.35
N ILE A 336 27.62 6.29 -1.44
CA ILE A 336 27.47 4.84 -1.32
C ILE A 336 26.06 4.42 -0.90
N THR A 337 25.42 5.20 -0.02
CA THR A 337 24.06 4.91 0.46
C THR A 337 23.05 4.97 -0.66
N LYS A 338 23.15 5.95 -1.56
CA LYS A 338 22.27 6.07 -2.73
C LYS A 338 22.39 4.86 -3.65
N TRP A 339 23.61 4.44 -3.93
CA TRP A 339 23.89 3.27 -4.75
C TRP A 339 23.37 1.99 -4.11
N ILE A 340 23.64 1.75 -2.82
CA ILE A 340 23.18 0.56 -2.10
C ILE A 340 21.66 0.46 -2.11
N LEU A 341 20.95 1.56 -1.84
CA LEU A 341 19.48 1.59 -1.86
C LEU A 341 18.93 1.28 -3.26
N TYR A 342 19.51 1.89 -4.29
CA TYR A 342 19.11 1.65 -5.68
C TYR A 342 19.36 0.20 -6.11
N LEU A 343 20.55 -0.32 -5.85
CA LEU A 343 20.91 -1.71 -6.20
C LEU A 343 20.03 -2.71 -5.45
N SER A 344 19.70 -2.44 -4.19
CA SER A 344 18.76 -3.27 -3.42
C SER A 344 17.37 -3.33 -4.06
N ALA A 345 16.90 -2.23 -4.66
CA ALA A 345 15.62 -2.21 -5.37
C ALA A 345 15.66 -2.97 -6.70
N LEU A 346 16.83 -3.11 -7.33
CA LEU A 346 17.02 -3.83 -8.59
C LEU A 346 17.11 -5.35 -8.42
N GLU A 347 17.32 -5.86 -7.21
CA GLU A 347 17.36 -7.32 -6.98
C GLU A 347 16.08 -7.99 -7.52
N GLU A 348 16.19 -9.17 -8.14
CA GLU A 348 15.05 -9.88 -8.73
C GLU A 348 14.21 -10.57 -7.64
N GLY A 349 14.87 -11.15 -6.63
CA GLY A 349 14.22 -11.80 -5.49
C GLY A 349 13.82 -10.85 -4.37
N ASP A 350 13.20 -11.41 -3.33
CA ASP A 350 12.85 -10.66 -2.12
C ASP A 350 14.07 -10.45 -1.22
N GLU A 351 15.05 -11.34 -1.27
CA GLU A 351 16.30 -11.26 -0.51
C GLU A 351 17.34 -10.39 -1.23
N ILE A 352 18.04 -9.56 -0.47
CA ILE A 352 19.10 -8.67 -0.96
C ILE A 352 20.44 -9.39 -0.87
N ASP A 353 21.06 -9.70 -2.01
CA ASP A 353 22.39 -10.30 -2.07
C ASP A 353 23.49 -9.24 -1.92
N ILE A 354 24.10 -9.20 -0.72
CA ILE A 354 25.14 -8.23 -0.38
C ILE A 354 26.39 -8.39 -1.26
N LYS A 355 26.74 -9.62 -1.65
CA LYS A 355 27.90 -9.85 -2.52
C LYS A 355 27.65 -9.32 -3.92
N ARG A 356 26.45 -9.51 -4.44
CA ARG A 356 26.02 -8.96 -5.72
C ARG A 356 26.03 -7.43 -5.71
N ILE A 357 25.54 -6.80 -4.62
CA ILE A 357 25.63 -5.34 -4.43
C ILE A 357 27.09 -4.90 -4.44
N GLN A 358 27.99 -5.58 -3.73
CA GLN A 358 29.41 -5.26 -3.72
C GLN A 358 30.02 -5.30 -5.12
N GLN A 359 29.73 -6.34 -5.89
CA GLN A 359 30.20 -6.48 -7.25
C GLN A 359 29.66 -5.38 -8.15
N GLN A 360 28.37 -5.08 -8.07
CA GLN A 360 27.74 -4.03 -8.87
C GLN A 360 28.25 -2.61 -8.53
N LEU A 361 28.55 -2.33 -7.26
CA LEU A 361 29.20 -1.08 -6.84
C LEU A 361 30.57 -0.91 -7.53
N LYS A 362 31.38 -1.96 -7.53
CA LYS A 362 32.68 -1.94 -8.23
C LYS A 362 32.53 -1.73 -9.73
N GLU A 363 31.56 -2.40 -10.37
CA GLU A 363 31.35 -2.34 -11.81
C GLU A 363 30.75 -0.99 -12.28
N ARG A 364 29.80 -0.42 -11.53
CA ARG A 364 29.05 0.76 -11.96
C ARG A 364 29.60 2.08 -11.42
N ASP A 365 30.14 2.09 -10.21
CA ASP A 365 30.63 3.29 -9.52
C ASP A 365 32.16 3.27 -9.30
N GLY A 366 32.82 2.15 -9.58
CA GLY A 366 34.27 2.00 -9.43
C GLY A 366 34.74 1.94 -7.98
N GLN A 367 33.84 1.90 -6.99
CA GLN A 367 34.18 1.88 -5.58
C GLN A 367 34.34 0.45 -5.05
N GLU A 368 35.46 0.19 -4.37
CA GLU A 368 35.65 -1.04 -3.61
C GLU A 368 35.18 -0.81 -2.17
N VAL A 369 34.02 -1.40 -1.84
CA VAL A 369 33.39 -1.26 -0.53
C VAL A 369 33.37 -2.59 0.20
N SER A 370 33.69 -2.61 1.49
CA SER A 370 33.65 -3.83 2.29
C SER A 370 32.22 -4.33 2.51
N ILE A 371 32.03 -5.64 2.68
CA ILE A 371 30.73 -6.24 2.99
C ILE A 371 30.19 -5.68 4.31
N GLU A 372 31.07 -5.42 5.28
CA GLU A 372 30.72 -4.86 6.59
C GLU A 372 30.12 -3.46 6.45
N THR A 373 30.74 -2.60 5.62
CA THR A 373 30.23 -1.24 5.34
C THR A 373 28.84 -1.31 4.67
N ILE A 374 28.67 -2.20 3.69
CA ILE A 374 27.37 -2.40 3.05
C ILE A 374 26.31 -2.83 4.06
N LYS A 375 26.63 -3.78 4.95
CA LYS A 375 25.72 -4.22 6.03
C LYS A 375 25.34 -3.07 6.97
N GLU A 376 26.30 -2.24 7.37
CA GLU A 376 26.03 -1.08 8.23
C GLU A 376 25.05 -0.11 7.56
N VAL A 377 25.24 0.17 6.27
CA VAL A 377 24.32 1.02 5.50
C VAL A 377 22.93 0.37 5.40
N LEU A 378 22.84 -0.92 5.09
CA LEU A 378 21.58 -1.64 5.03
C LEU A 378 20.84 -1.64 6.39
N ILE A 379 21.56 -1.81 7.52
CA ILE A 379 20.97 -1.67 8.86
C ILE A 379 20.42 -0.26 9.08
N LYS A 380 21.13 0.78 8.65
CA LYS A 380 20.64 2.16 8.76
C LYS A 380 19.43 2.40 7.87
N LEU A 381 19.41 1.88 6.63
CA LEU A 381 18.28 1.97 5.71
C LEU A 381 17.04 1.21 6.22
N SER A 382 17.22 0.07 6.89
CA SER A 382 16.11 -0.66 7.48
C SER A 382 15.45 0.09 8.65
N ARG A 383 16.19 0.93 9.37
CA ARG A 383 15.63 1.82 10.39
C ARG A 383 14.74 2.93 9.80
N GLY A 384 14.93 3.22 8.52
CA GLY A 384 14.12 4.17 7.76
C GLY A 384 12.93 3.56 7.05
N ASP A 385 12.67 2.27 7.26
CA ASP A 385 11.63 1.50 6.55
C ASP A 385 11.77 1.62 5.01
N LEU A 386 13.03 1.68 4.51
CA LEU A 386 13.36 1.68 3.09
C LEU A 386 13.71 0.28 2.57
N ILE A 387 14.16 -0.58 3.45
CA ILE A 387 14.38 -2.02 3.26
C ILE A 387 13.93 -2.79 4.50
N ASP A 388 13.71 -4.08 4.38
CA ASP A 388 13.35 -4.96 5.50
C ASP A 388 14.60 -5.65 6.08
N TYR A 389 14.63 -5.85 7.39
CA TYR A 389 15.68 -6.62 8.07
C TYR A 389 15.07 -7.73 8.92
N LYS A 390 15.30 -8.96 8.53
CA LYS A 390 14.87 -10.13 9.27
C LYS A 390 15.94 -10.52 10.31
N SER A 391 15.74 -10.10 11.54
CA SER A 391 16.65 -10.38 12.65
C SER A 391 16.84 -11.88 12.92
N PHE A 392 15.81 -12.69 12.71
CA PHE A 392 15.90 -14.13 12.67
C PHE A 392 16.48 -14.57 11.32
N GLY A 393 17.75 -14.94 11.30
CA GLY A 393 18.49 -15.31 10.09
C GLY A 393 19.49 -14.25 9.60
N GLY A 394 19.35 -12.99 10.01
CA GLY A 394 20.33 -11.94 9.73
C GLY A 394 20.40 -11.50 8.26
N TRP A 395 19.28 -11.62 7.50
CA TRP A 395 19.24 -11.24 6.10
C TRP A 395 18.41 -9.99 5.86
N PHE A 396 18.68 -9.30 4.76
CA PHE A 396 17.98 -8.11 4.30
C PHE A 396 17.05 -8.44 3.16
N GLY A 397 15.88 -7.82 3.13
CA GLY A 397 14.88 -8.01 2.10
C GLY A 397 14.33 -6.71 1.58
N LYS A 398 13.64 -6.77 0.45
CA LYS A 398 12.84 -5.66 -0.03
C LYS A 398 11.65 -5.45 0.90
N ILE A 399 11.25 -4.19 1.03
CA ILE A 399 10.02 -3.86 1.76
C ILE A 399 8.79 -4.33 0.95
N ASN A 400 7.77 -4.79 1.65
CA ASN A 400 6.50 -5.20 1.02
C ASN A 400 5.64 -3.96 0.67
N ASP A 401 6.18 -3.11 -0.21
CA ASP A 401 5.52 -1.93 -0.78
C ASP A 401 5.90 -1.84 -2.26
N PRO A 402 5.02 -2.31 -3.18
CA PRO A 402 5.32 -2.37 -4.60
C PRO A 402 5.60 -1.00 -5.22
N ILE A 403 4.88 0.04 -4.76
CA ILE A 403 5.07 1.41 -5.26
C ILE A 403 6.40 1.99 -4.79
N LEU A 404 6.82 1.74 -3.55
CA LEU A 404 8.13 2.16 -3.06
C LEU A 404 9.26 1.48 -3.83
N VAL A 405 9.15 0.19 -4.09
CA VAL A 405 10.15 -0.56 -4.88
C VAL A 405 10.25 0.00 -6.31
N ASP A 406 9.12 0.19 -6.99
CA ASP A 406 9.10 0.77 -8.34
C ASP A 406 9.63 2.23 -8.33
N PHE A 407 9.26 3.01 -7.32
CA PHE A 407 9.81 4.36 -7.12
C PHE A 407 11.34 4.35 -6.95
N LEU A 408 11.89 3.47 -6.11
CA LEU A 408 13.34 3.39 -5.87
C LEU A 408 14.12 3.04 -7.14
N LYS A 409 13.56 2.21 -8.03
CA LYS A 409 14.14 1.92 -9.34
C LYS A 409 14.17 3.16 -10.23
N VAL A 410 13.06 3.91 -10.30
CA VAL A 410 12.97 5.15 -11.08
C VAL A 410 13.85 6.24 -10.49
N TRP A 411 13.80 6.41 -9.18
CA TRP A 411 14.63 7.36 -8.44
C TRP A 411 16.12 7.09 -8.63
N GLY A 412 16.53 5.82 -8.57
CA GLY A 412 17.92 5.44 -8.79
C GLY A 412 18.42 5.76 -10.21
N LYS A 413 17.62 5.51 -11.24
CA LYS A 413 17.95 5.92 -12.61
C LYS A 413 18.16 7.45 -12.73
N ILE A 414 17.30 8.23 -12.08
CA ILE A 414 17.34 9.70 -12.15
C ILE A 414 18.42 10.29 -11.23
N GLU A 415 18.45 9.92 -9.94
CA GLU A 415 19.29 10.57 -8.93
C GLU A 415 20.67 9.94 -8.76
N VAL A 416 20.83 8.65 -9.12
CA VAL A 416 22.11 7.93 -9.01
C VAL A 416 22.79 7.84 -10.37
N GLU A 417 22.11 7.33 -11.41
CA GLU A 417 22.66 7.19 -12.77
C GLU A 417 22.56 8.49 -13.60
N ARG A 418 21.90 9.53 -13.08
CA ARG A 418 21.75 10.83 -13.73
C ARG A 418 21.09 10.82 -15.09
N GLN A 419 20.17 9.87 -15.30
CA GLN A 419 19.41 9.78 -16.53
C GLN A 419 18.33 10.88 -16.62
N ASP A 420 17.97 11.28 -17.85
CA ASP A 420 16.88 12.24 -18.08
C ASP A 420 15.54 11.68 -17.64
N ARG A 421 14.77 12.50 -16.91
CA ARG A 421 13.45 12.10 -16.37
C ARG A 421 12.44 11.72 -17.45
N GLY A 422 12.49 12.38 -18.61
CA GLY A 422 11.61 12.08 -19.72
C GLY A 422 11.90 10.70 -20.30
N MET A 423 13.18 10.39 -20.52
CA MET A 423 13.61 9.07 -20.98
C MET A 423 13.23 7.97 -20.01
N VAL A 424 13.52 8.14 -18.70
CA VAL A 424 13.17 7.15 -17.67
C VAL A 424 11.65 6.89 -17.61
N ARG A 425 10.85 7.93 -17.75
CA ARG A 425 9.38 7.81 -17.79
C ARG A 425 8.90 7.05 -19.01
N ASP A 426 9.48 7.31 -20.19
CA ASP A 426 9.06 6.65 -21.43
C ASP A 426 9.54 5.19 -21.44
N ASP A 427 10.72 4.88 -20.92
CA ASP A 427 11.21 3.51 -20.68
C ASP A 427 10.26 2.74 -19.75
N LEU A 428 9.83 3.36 -18.66
CA LEU A 428 8.89 2.73 -17.71
C LEU A 428 7.54 2.40 -18.36
N ARG A 429 7.02 3.29 -19.19
CA ARG A 429 5.81 3.04 -19.98
C ARG A 429 5.99 1.85 -20.93
N GLN A 430 7.13 1.77 -21.60
CA GLN A 430 7.43 0.67 -22.51
C GLN A 430 7.62 -0.65 -21.75
N GLU A 431 8.28 -0.62 -20.60
CA GLU A 431 8.44 -1.78 -19.72
C GLU A 431 7.09 -2.34 -19.25
N TYR A 432 6.16 -1.51 -18.80
CA TYR A 432 4.81 -1.94 -18.46
C TYR A 432 4.05 -2.52 -19.66
N THR A 433 4.23 -1.95 -20.85
CA THR A 433 3.62 -2.47 -22.07
C THR A 433 4.18 -3.84 -22.43
N ASN A 434 5.50 -4.02 -22.32
CA ASN A 434 6.17 -5.30 -22.58
C ASN A 434 5.78 -6.38 -21.57
N LEU A 435 5.63 -6.03 -20.30
CA LEU A 435 5.13 -6.96 -19.27
C LEU A 435 3.70 -7.42 -19.57
N LYS A 436 2.83 -6.51 -20.00
CA LYS A 436 1.46 -6.85 -20.42
C LYS A 436 1.45 -7.82 -21.58
N LEU A 437 2.30 -7.63 -22.58
CA LEU A 437 2.45 -8.55 -23.71
C LEU A 437 2.93 -9.93 -23.24
N LYS A 438 3.95 -9.99 -22.40
CA LYS A 438 4.44 -11.27 -21.83
C LYS A 438 3.36 -12.02 -21.03
N ILE A 439 2.58 -11.30 -20.22
CA ILE A 439 1.45 -11.90 -19.46
C ILE A 439 0.39 -12.43 -20.43
N SER A 440 0.08 -11.69 -21.48
CA SER A 440 -0.87 -12.12 -22.52
C SER A 440 -0.40 -13.39 -23.22
N ASP A 441 0.89 -13.46 -23.56
CA ASP A 441 1.50 -14.65 -24.19
C ASP A 441 1.48 -15.85 -23.25
N LEU A 442 1.76 -15.65 -21.95
CA LEU A 442 1.69 -16.69 -20.92
C LEU A 442 0.26 -17.22 -20.74
N LYS A 443 -0.74 -16.33 -20.74
CA LYS A 443 -2.16 -16.72 -20.66
C LYS A 443 -2.57 -17.56 -21.87
N GLY A 444 -2.16 -17.15 -23.08
CA GLY A 444 -2.36 -17.92 -24.31
C GLY A 444 -1.75 -19.31 -24.23
N TYR A 445 -0.49 -19.38 -23.83
CA TYR A 445 0.24 -20.65 -23.67
C TYR A 445 -0.39 -21.56 -22.60
N LEU A 446 -0.89 -20.97 -21.51
CA LEU A 446 -1.60 -21.74 -20.49
C LEU A 446 -2.87 -22.39 -21.06
N ALA A 447 -3.66 -21.69 -21.87
CA ALA A 447 -4.82 -22.26 -22.53
C ALA A 447 -4.45 -23.42 -23.47
N GLU A 448 -3.38 -23.26 -24.26
CA GLU A 448 -2.86 -24.33 -25.13
C GLU A 448 -2.51 -25.60 -24.32
N ILE A 449 -1.83 -25.46 -23.17
CA ILE A 449 -1.51 -26.57 -22.26
C ILE A 449 -2.77 -27.28 -21.80
N TYR A 450 -3.78 -26.53 -21.34
CA TYR A 450 -5.02 -27.13 -20.83
C TYR A 450 -5.83 -27.81 -21.93
N MET A 451 -5.88 -27.25 -23.15
CA MET A 451 -6.51 -27.89 -24.30
C MET A 451 -5.81 -29.21 -24.63
N ALA A 452 -4.47 -29.24 -24.65
CA ALA A 452 -3.71 -30.47 -24.87
C ALA A 452 -3.96 -31.50 -23.76
N GLN A 453 -4.04 -31.08 -22.49
CA GLN A 453 -4.35 -31.95 -21.36
C GLN A 453 -5.78 -32.53 -21.45
N ILE A 454 -6.76 -31.73 -21.88
CA ILE A 454 -8.13 -32.23 -22.12
C ILE A 454 -8.09 -33.38 -23.15
N LEU A 455 -7.41 -33.18 -24.30
CA LEU A 455 -7.30 -34.22 -25.33
C LEU A 455 -6.59 -35.47 -24.80
N LEU A 456 -5.50 -35.32 -24.03
CA LEU A 456 -4.77 -36.46 -23.46
C LEU A 456 -5.57 -37.21 -22.41
N ASN A 457 -6.33 -36.53 -21.55
CA ASN A 457 -7.11 -37.16 -20.49
C ASN A 457 -8.44 -37.76 -21.00
N ALA A 458 -8.97 -37.26 -22.11
CA ALA A 458 -10.22 -37.75 -22.72
C ALA A 458 -10.02 -38.86 -23.74
N GLN A 459 -8.81 -39.36 -23.93
CA GLN A 459 -8.54 -40.42 -24.92
C GLN A 459 -9.47 -41.63 -24.75
N ARG A 460 -10.05 -42.13 -25.88
CA ARG A 460 -11.01 -43.21 -25.91
C ARG A 460 -12.32 -42.97 -25.13
N GLN A 461 -12.57 -41.71 -24.76
CA GLN A 461 -13.79 -41.31 -24.07
C GLN A 461 -14.64 -40.40 -24.95
N SER A 462 -15.88 -40.20 -24.56
CA SER A 462 -16.79 -39.27 -25.18
C SER A 462 -16.81 -37.96 -24.38
N LEU A 463 -16.55 -36.83 -25.02
CA LEU A 463 -16.71 -35.51 -24.44
C LEU A 463 -18.07 -34.92 -24.79
N PRO A 464 -18.76 -34.25 -23.83
CA PRO A 464 -20.09 -33.71 -24.09
C PRO A 464 -20.06 -32.65 -25.19
N GLY A 465 -20.86 -32.86 -26.25
CA GLY A 465 -20.92 -31.99 -27.42
C GLY A 465 -21.31 -30.56 -27.09
N LYS A 466 -22.05 -30.32 -26.00
CA LYS A 466 -22.45 -28.99 -25.52
C LYS A 466 -21.28 -28.04 -25.31
N TYR A 467 -20.10 -28.53 -24.87
CA TYR A 467 -18.91 -27.71 -24.65
C TYR A 467 -18.13 -27.39 -25.94
N PHE A 468 -18.53 -28.01 -27.04
CA PHE A 468 -18.01 -27.79 -28.39
C PHE A 468 -19.05 -27.16 -29.31
N HIS A 469 -20.23 -26.85 -28.77
CA HIS A 469 -21.41 -26.36 -29.51
C HIS A 469 -21.81 -27.27 -30.68
N GLN A 470 -21.77 -28.60 -30.41
CA GLN A 470 -22.20 -29.66 -31.30
C GLN A 470 -23.42 -30.38 -30.74
N GLU A 471 -24.26 -30.92 -31.62
CA GLU A 471 -25.47 -31.66 -31.22
C GLU A 471 -25.16 -33.02 -30.58
N ASN A 472 -24.09 -33.67 -31.03
CA ASN A 472 -23.67 -34.99 -30.56
C ASN A 472 -22.39 -34.89 -29.75
N ASP A 473 -22.20 -35.84 -28.82
CA ASP A 473 -20.98 -35.99 -28.07
C ASP A 473 -19.80 -36.34 -29.00
N ILE A 474 -18.62 -35.83 -28.65
CA ILE A 474 -17.43 -35.97 -29.45
C ILE A 474 -16.60 -37.14 -28.97
N GLN A 475 -16.46 -38.17 -29.83
CA GLN A 475 -15.54 -39.27 -29.57
C GLN A 475 -14.11 -38.82 -29.74
N VAL A 476 -13.30 -38.94 -28.67
CA VAL A 476 -11.91 -38.61 -28.69
C VAL A 476 -11.07 -39.84 -29.00
N PRO A 477 -10.25 -39.86 -30.08
CA PRO A 477 -9.47 -41.04 -30.44
C PRO A 477 -8.33 -41.27 -29.44
N TYR A 478 -7.64 -42.39 -29.57
CA TYR A 478 -6.34 -42.58 -28.93
C TYR A 478 -5.25 -41.84 -29.75
N PHE A 479 -4.68 -40.75 -29.17
CA PHE A 479 -3.63 -40.00 -29.80
C PHE A 479 -2.31 -40.72 -29.66
N THR A 480 -1.58 -40.85 -30.77
CA THR A 480 -0.19 -41.29 -30.80
C THR A 480 0.72 -40.20 -30.23
N TYR A 481 0.31 -38.94 -30.42
CA TYR A 481 0.96 -37.76 -29.87
C TYR A 481 -0.06 -36.62 -29.73
N VAL A 482 0.18 -35.74 -28.75
CA VAL A 482 -0.38 -34.38 -28.67
C VAL A 482 0.79 -33.44 -28.45
N ARG A 483 0.97 -32.48 -29.34
CA ARG A 483 2.08 -31.54 -29.35
C ARG A 483 1.60 -30.11 -29.27
N LEU A 484 2.37 -29.30 -28.55
CA LEU A 484 2.15 -27.85 -28.45
C LEU A 484 3.07 -27.14 -29.45
N ARG A 485 2.54 -26.10 -30.08
CA ARG A 485 3.29 -25.21 -31.00
C ARG A 485 4.10 -25.95 -32.09
N GLU A 486 3.50 -27.00 -32.62
CA GLU A 486 4.12 -27.73 -33.73
C GLU A 486 4.08 -26.91 -35.01
N ARG A 487 5.22 -26.84 -35.72
CA ARG A 487 5.33 -26.13 -36.98
C ARG A 487 5.33 -27.09 -38.16
N LEU A 488 4.41 -26.88 -39.10
CA LEU A 488 4.18 -27.70 -40.27
C LEU A 488 4.13 -26.85 -41.54
N GLY A 489 4.08 -27.52 -42.69
CA GLY A 489 4.10 -26.90 -44.02
C GLY A 489 5.48 -26.86 -44.67
N PRO A 490 5.56 -26.46 -45.94
CA PRO A 490 6.80 -26.57 -46.76
C PRO A 490 8.02 -25.84 -46.18
N GLY A 491 7.80 -24.72 -45.47
CA GLY A 491 8.83 -23.94 -44.77
C GLY A 491 8.78 -24.04 -43.25
N LYS A 492 7.93 -24.89 -42.70
CA LYS A 492 7.54 -24.90 -41.25
C LYS A 492 7.05 -23.53 -40.76
N ASP A 493 6.31 -22.84 -41.62
CA ASP A 493 5.86 -21.46 -41.38
C ASP A 493 4.57 -21.38 -40.64
N SER A 494 3.80 -22.52 -40.56
CA SER A 494 2.51 -22.58 -39.84
C SER A 494 2.65 -23.27 -38.50
N GLU A 495 2.46 -22.52 -37.42
CA GLU A 495 2.47 -23.00 -36.06
C GLU A 495 1.02 -23.36 -35.63
N MET A 496 0.83 -24.58 -35.10
CA MET A 496 -0.41 -25.08 -34.53
C MET A 496 -0.30 -24.98 -33.01
N ASP A 497 -1.21 -24.30 -32.36
CA ASP A 497 -1.15 -24.15 -30.90
C ASP A 497 -1.23 -25.53 -30.21
N VAL A 498 -2.15 -26.39 -30.66
CA VAL A 498 -2.24 -27.79 -30.21
C VAL A 498 -2.47 -28.68 -31.44
N HIS A 499 -1.68 -29.74 -31.59
CA HIS A 499 -1.83 -30.72 -32.63
C HIS A 499 -1.82 -32.14 -32.06
N GLY A 500 -2.93 -32.87 -32.25
CA GLY A 500 -3.11 -34.27 -31.86
C GLY A 500 -3.19 -35.19 -33.06
N GLY A 501 -2.36 -36.24 -33.11
CA GLY A 501 -2.33 -37.20 -34.18
C GLY A 501 -2.84 -38.57 -33.75
N ALA A 502 -3.84 -39.14 -34.47
CA ALA A 502 -4.42 -40.44 -34.24
C ALA A 502 -4.53 -41.23 -35.59
N GLY A 503 -3.40 -41.53 -36.22
CA GLY A 503 -3.33 -42.14 -37.53
C GLY A 503 -3.90 -41.22 -38.61
N ALA A 504 -4.92 -41.64 -39.35
CA ALA A 504 -5.56 -40.82 -40.38
C ALA A 504 -6.50 -39.72 -39.83
N GLU A 505 -6.78 -39.71 -38.55
CA GLU A 505 -7.51 -38.60 -37.87
C GLU A 505 -6.54 -37.67 -37.17
N GLN A 506 -6.65 -36.37 -37.46
CA GLN A 506 -5.82 -35.30 -36.85
C GLN A 506 -6.71 -34.27 -36.17
N TRP A 507 -6.23 -33.73 -35.06
CA TRP A 507 -6.89 -32.66 -34.32
C TRP A 507 -6.01 -31.41 -34.32
N VAL A 508 -6.55 -30.28 -34.76
CA VAL A 508 -5.89 -28.98 -34.76
C VAL A 508 -6.67 -28.04 -33.88
N ALA A 509 -6.04 -27.52 -32.84
CA ALA A 509 -6.70 -26.57 -31.96
C ALA A 509 -5.91 -25.27 -31.85
N GLU A 510 -6.64 -24.18 -31.73
CA GLU A 510 -6.11 -22.81 -31.61
C GLU A 510 -6.72 -22.14 -30.39
N SER A 511 -5.94 -21.35 -29.68
CA SER A 511 -6.39 -20.57 -28.53
C SER A 511 -6.29 -19.07 -28.79
N LYS A 512 -7.30 -18.31 -28.36
CA LYS A 512 -7.25 -16.85 -28.34
C LYS A 512 -7.68 -16.34 -26.98
N TRP A 513 -6.69 -16.07 -26.16
CA TRP A 513 -6.91 -15.44 -24.86
C TRP A 513 -6.65 -13.93 -24.99
N ARG A 514 -7.70 -13.19 -25.29
CA ARG A 514 -7.66 -11.73 -25.41
C ARG A 514 -8.71 -11.13 -24.48
N ALA A 515 -8.35 -10.15 -23.67
CA ALA A 515 -9.30 -9.41 -22.86
C ALA A 515 -10.07 -8.39 -23.72
N GLY A 516 -11.38 -8.34 -23.56
CA GLY A 516 -12.24 -7.33 -24.17
C GLY A 516 -12.46 -7.44 -25.69
N ARG A 517 -11.99 -8.53 -26.35
CA ARG A 517 -12.19 -8.72 -27.79
C ARG A 517 -12.58 -10.14 -28.17
N LYS A 518 -13.74 -10.28 -28.78
CA LYS A 518 -14.24 -11.53 -29.35
C LYS A 518 -13.46 -11.92 -30.61
N ALA A 519 -13.30 -13.23 -30.84
CA ALA A 519 -12.70 -13.74 -32.07
C ALA A 519 -13.69 -13.59 -33.25
N GLY A 520 -13.16 -13.18 -34.38
CA GLY A 520 -13.94 -12.92 -35.59
C GLY A 520 -13.68 -13.92 -36.72
N PRO A 521 -14.36 -13.75 -37.88
CA PRO A 521 -14.26 -14.67 -39.01
C PRO A 521 -12.84 -14.80 -39.58
N LYS A 522 -12.01 -13.75 -39.44
CA LYS A 522 -10.64 -13.77 -39.96
C LYS A 522 -9.77 -14.83 -39.26
N GLU A 523 -9.90 -14.90 -37.92
CA GLU A 523 -9.15 -15.89 -37.11
C GLU A 523 -9.60 -17.34 -37.44
N ILE A 524 -10.91 -17.54 -37.73
CA ILE A 524 -11.44 -18.85 -38.12
C ILE A 524 -10.85 -19.30 -39.48
N LYS A 525 -10.79 -18.39 -40.46
CA LYS A 525 -10.20 -18.69 -41.79
C LYS A 525 -8.74 -19.10 -41.67
N ILE A 526 -7.94 -18.39 -40.86
CA ILE A 526 -6.54 -18.74 -40.59
C ILE A 526 -6.44 -20.16 -40.01
N LEU A 527 -7.32 -20.50 -39.05
CA LEU A 527 -7.31 -21.85 -38.47
C LEU A 527 -7.70 -22.94 -39.47
N LEU A 528 -8.66 -22.67 -40.35
CA LEU A 528 -9.03 -23.58 -41.43
C LEU A 528 -7.88 -23.78 -42.43
N ASP A 529 -7.16 -22.73 -42.78
CA ASP A 529 -5.96 -22.82 -43.62
C ASP A 529 -4.88 -23.68 -42.95
N LYS A 530 -4.65 -23.54 -41.65
CA LYS A 530 -3.77 -24.41 -40.87
C LYS A 530 -4.23 -25.86 -40.87
N ALA A 531 -5.53 -26.13 -40.75
CA ALA A 531 -6.09 -27.47 -40.83
C ALA A 531 -5.82 -28.14 -42.22
N GLU A 532 -5.91 -27.37 -43.30
CA GLU A 532 -5.58 -27.87 -44.63
C GLU A 532 -4.07 -28.17 -44.81
N ILE A 533 -3.20 -27.40 -44.17
CA ILE A 533 -1.76 -27.72 -44.12
C ILE A 533 -1.54 -29.05 -43.40
N VAL A 534 -2.19 -29.27 -42.25
CA VAL A 534 -2.08 -30.54 -41.53
C VAL A 534 -2.64 -31.69 -42.34
N ARG A 535 -3.81 -31.52 -43.02
CA ARG A 535 -4.39 -32.52 -43.89
C ARG A 535 -3.39 -33.02 -44.94
N LYS A 536 -2.71 -32.10 -45.63
CA LYS A 536 -1.73 -32.42 -46.66
C LYS A 536 -0.43 -33.01 -46.08
N ASP A 537 0.10 -32.42 -45.03
CA ASP A 537 1.38 -32.84 -44.44
C ASP A 537 1.29 -34.23 -43.79
N ARG A 538 0.14 -34.57 -43.21
CA ARG A 538 -0.07 -35.83 -42.52
C ARG A 538 -0.87 -36.87 -43.35
N ASN A 539 -1.25 -36.52 -44.56
CA ASN A 539 -2.14 -37.32 -45.41
C ASN A 539 -3.38 -37.80 -44.64
N ALA A 540 -4.05 -36.85 -43.99
CA ALA A 540 -5.16 -37.16 -43.04
C ALA A 540 -6.49 -37.25 -43.77
N ASP A 541 -7.27 -38.32 -43.46
CA ASP A 541 -8.65 -38.47 -43.93
C ASP A 541 -9.61 -37.52 -43.20
N ILE A 542 -9.41 -37.37 -41.87
CA ILE A 542 -10.22 -36.54 -41.01
C ILE A 542 -9.36 -35.52 -40.28
N VAL A 543 -9.72 -34.25 -40.37
CA VAL A 543 -9.12 -33.18 -39.54
C VAL A 543 -10.22 -32.54 -38.72
N ARG A 544 -10.13 -32.68 -37.38
CA ARG A 544 -11.00 -32.02 -36.43
C ARG A 544 -10.38 -30.69 -36.04
N VAL A 545 -11.16 -29.63 -36.08
CA VAL A 545 -10.71 -28.25 -35.78
C VAL A 545 -11.41 -27.76 -34.54
N TRP A 546 -10.64 -27.32 -33.54
CA TRP A 546 -11.18 -26.84 -32.28
C TRP A 546 -10.61 -25.44 -31.94
N PHE A 547 -11.49 -24.49 -31.71
CA PHE A 547 -11.12 -23.11 -31.41
C PHE A 547 -11.58 -22.69 -30.00
N PHE A 548 -10.64 -22.28 -29.16
CA PHE A 548 -10.93 -21.68 -27.85
C PHE A 548 -10.86 -20.17 -27.93
N GLY A 549 -11.95 -19.48 -27.53
CA GLY A 549 -12.01 -18.02 -27.43
C GLY A 549 -12.40 -17.60 -26.01
N HIS A 550 -11.47 -17.00 -25.26
CA HIS A 550 -11.72 -16.59 -23.87
C HIS A 550 -12.93 -15.65 -23.75
N GLU A 551 -13.00 -14.60 -24.56
CA GLU A 551 -14.13 -13.64 -24.62
C GLU A 551 -15.27 -14.09 -25.55
N GLY A 552 -15.17 -15.31 -26.04
CA GLY A 552 -16.12 -15.87 -27.02
C GLY A 552 -15.91 -15.35 -28.44
N PHE A 553 -17.00 -15.39 -29.22
CA PHE A 553 -16.96 -15.22 -30.68
C PHE A 553 -18.02 -14.24 -31.14
N THR A 554 -17.75 -13.54 -32.27
CA THR A 554 -18.76 -12.73 -32.94
C THR A 554 -19.86 -13.61 -33.56
N VAL A 555 -21.02 -13.03 -33.89
CA VAL A 555 -22.12 -13.77 -34.51
C VAL A 555 -21.70 -14.38 -35.84
N GLU A 556 -21.00 -13.61 -36.65
CA GLU A 556 -20.49 -14.04 -37.97
C GLU A 556 -19.45 -15.19 -37.84
N ALA A 557 -18.60 -15.12 -36.79
CA ALA A 557 -17.65 -16.21 -36.51
C ALA A 557 -18.37 -17.51 -36.12
N LYS A 558 -19.37 -17.43 -35.27
CA LYS A 558 -20.20 -18.61 -34.86
C LYS A 558 -20.91 -19.23 -36.04
N THR A 559 -21.47 -18.42 -36.94
CA THR A 559 -22.10 -18.89 -38.18
C THR A 559 -21.10 -19.64 -39.05
N LEU A 560 -19.93 -19.02 -39.31
CA LEU A 560 -18.89 -19.66 -40.11
C LEU A 560 -18.36 -20.97 -39.49
N MET A 561 -18.15 -21.01 -38.17
CA MET A 561 -17.71 -22.24 -37.48
C MET A 561 -18.73 -23.34 -37.60
N LYS A 562 -20.03 -23.03 -37.48
CA LYS A 562 -21.13 -23.99 -37.63
C LYS A 562 -21.19 -24.55 -39.06
N GLU A 563 -21.04 -23.68 -40.07
CA GLU A 563 -21.05 -24.10 -41.49
C GLU A 563 -19.85 -25.00 -41.85
N GLN A 564 -18.70 -24.73 -41.23
CA GLN A 564 -17.45 -25.47 -41.50
C GLN A 564 -17.16 -26.62 -40.55
N GLY A 565 -18.10 -26.92 -39.63
CA GLY A 565 -17.95 -28.02 -38.66
C GLY A 565 -16.81 -27.84 -37.66
N VAL A 566 -16.44 -26.60 -37.39
CA VAL A 566 -15.40 -26.24 -36.41
C VAL A 566 -15.99 -26.33 -35.00
N PHE A 567 -15.32 -27.02 -34.11
CA PHE A 567 -15.64 -27.05 -32.68
C PHE A 567 -15.18 -25.72 -32.05
N TRP A 568 -15.96 -25.18 -31.11
CA TRP A 568 -15.49 -24.00 -30.38
C TRP A 568 -15.93 -24.06 -28.93
N SER A 569 -15.11 -23.45 -28.07
CA SER A 569 -15.34 -23.37 -26.63
C SER A 569 -15.07 -21.96 -26.13
N THR A 570 -15.94 -21.46 -25.25
CA THR A 570 -15.70 -20.26 -24.45
C THR A 570 -14.94 -20.60 -23.17
N ARG A 571 -14.66 -19.61 -22.32
CA ARG A 571 -14.06 -19.82 -21.00
C ARG A 571 -14.88 -20.81 -20.15
N GLU A 572 -16.20 -20.64 -20.11
CA GLU A 572 -17.11 -21.49 -19.34
C GLU A 572 -17.15 -22.92 -19.87
N ASP A 573 -17.13 -23.07 -21.19
CA ASP A 573 -17.10 -24.40 -21.82
C ASP A 573 -15.77 -25.11 -21.51
N LEU A 574 -14.65 -24.41 -21.57
CA LEU A 574 -13.35 -24.99 -21.26
C LEU A 574 -13.25 -25.42 -19.78
N ASP A 575 -13.76 -24.60 -18.85
CA ASP A 575 -13.83 -24.95 -17.45
C ASP A 575 -14.73 -26.20 -17.22
N GLY A 576 -15.85 -26.30 -17.95
CA GLY A 576 -16.72 -27.47 -17.93
C GLY A 576 -16.04 -28.73 -18.49
N LEU A 577 -15.23 -28.62 -19.54
CA LEU A 577 -14.41 -29.71 -20.06
C LEU A 577 -13.35 -30.17 -19.05
N LEU A 578 -12.68 -29.22 -18.40
CA LEU A 578 -11.68 -29.51 -17.37
C LEU A 578 -12.29 -30.26 -16.19
N ASP A 579 -13.46 -29.83 -15.71
CA ASP A 579 -14.21 -30.56 -14.66
C ASP A 579 -14.57 -31.98 -15.12
N HIS A 580 -15.03 -32.13 -16.36
CA HIS A 580 -15.42 -33.44 -16.92
C HIS A 580 -14.26 -34.44 -16.96
N VAL A 581 -13.04 -33.95 -17.33
CA VAL A 581 -11.83 -34.79 -17.36
C VAL A 581 -11.07 -34.78 -16.01
N LYS A 582 -11.67 -34.25 -14.94
CA LYS A 582 -11.14 -34.18 -13.56
C LYS A 582 -9.82 -33.41 -13.45
N LEU A 583 -9.65 -32.38 -14.23
CA LEU A 583 -8.54 -31.42 -14.14
C LEU A 583 -8.99 -30.16 -13.38
N ARG A 584 -8.01 -29.41 -12.87
CA ARG A 584 -8.27 -28.10 -12.26
C ARG A 584 -8.72 -27.11 -13.33
N ARG A 585 -9.70 -26.27 -12.99
CA ARG A 585 -10.10 -25.15 -13.86
C ARG A 585 -8.95 -24.18 -14.07
N LEU A 586 -9.04 -23.43 -15.16
CA LEU A 586 -8.10 -22.33 -15.41
C LEU A 586 -8.11 -21.32 -14.25
N PRO A 587 -6.95 -20.84 -13.80
CA PRO A 587 -6.89 -19.81 -12.78
C PRO A 587 -7.61 -18.53 -13.25
N LYS A 588 -8.16 -17.78 -12.30
CA LYS A 588 -8.67 -16.42 -12.55
C LYS A 588 -7.46 -15.49 -12.66
N LEU A 589 -7.01 -15.22 -13.87
CA LEU A 589 -5.86 -14.36 -14.18
C LEU A 589 -6.32 -13.04 -14.77
#